data_3aae273abc6b43c8e1f57157f9ac9ffd
#
_entry.id   3aae273abc6b43c8e1f57157f9ac9ffd
#
_cell.length_a   1.000
_cell.length_b   1.000
_cell.length_c   1.000
_cell.angle_alpha   90.00
_cell.angle_beta   90.00
_cell.angle_gamma   90.00
#
_symmetry.space_group_name_H-M   'P 1'
#
loop_
_entity.id
_entity.type
_entity.pdbx_description
1 polymer ?
#
loop_
_entity_poly.entity_id
_entity_poly.type
_entity_poly.pdbx_seq_one_letter_code
_entity_poly.pdbx_strand_id
1 'polypeptide(L)'
;EIELLSNFIDIEKYSVNDHLIIFFCGIFFLIFLVKNILIFFTNKLIYNFIFSFRSRLFSDLMDKILHQEYLFFVKKGISKIFNITFNEVNILSRNVVHPLIVLFSELFVAIGIIFLVIITGNQDSLLLIFPVLFFVFLLLKYINRSIKKWGNIRIESNEKIVNSNLNLVYGIKEILLYGKIKDTLDQFNSTLSSLEDIDIKNSTITTIPKILLE
;
A
#
# COMPACT_ATOMS: atom_id res chain seq x y z
N GLU A 1 42.85 27.16 7.24
CA GLU A 1 41.39 26.72 7.18
C GLU A 1 40.97 25.90 8.42
N ILE A 2 41.89 25.23 9.10
CA ILE A 2 41.62 24.49 10.35
C ILE A 2 41.48 25.42 11.56
N GLU A 3 42.22 26.55 11.56
CA GLU A 3 42.14 27.58 12.63
C GLU A 3 40.85 28.41 12.63
N LEU A 4 40.13 28.50 11.49
CA LEU A 4 38.83 29.19 11.42
C LEU A 4 37.68 28.33 11.96
N LEU A 5 37.82 27.02 11.96
CA LEU A 5 36.84 26.11 12.53
C LEU A 5 36.97 25.96 14.05
N SER A 6 38.16 26.16 14.62
CA SER A 6 38.38 26.12 16.06
C SER A 6 37.78 27.33 16.80
N ASN A 7 37.59 28.47 16.12
CA ASN A 7 36.95 29.65 16.69
C ASN A 7 35.40 29.62 16.65
N PHE A 8 34.81 28.70 15.91
CA PHE A 8 33.34 28.55 15.84
C PHE A 8 32.78 27.50 16.82
N ILE A 9 33.61 26.62 17.32
CA ILE A 9 33.23 25.61 18.31
C ILE A 9 34.20 25.71 19.47
N ASP A 10 33.81 26.42 20.50
CA ASP A 10 34.52 26.51 21.78
C ASP A 10 34.38 25.13 22.48
N ILE A 11 35.24 24.19 22.08
CA ILE A 11 35.23 22.80 22.54
C ILE A 11 35.57 22.71 24.03
N GLU A 12 36.28 23.68 24.57
CA GLU A 12 36.60 23.74 26.00
C GLU A 12 35.40 24.07 26.91
N LYS A 13 34.36 24.66 26.39
CA LYS A 13 33.15 24.97 27.17
C LYS A 13 32.16 23.80 27.29
N TYR A 14 32.38 22.72 26.51
CA TYR A 14 31.53 21.51 26.53
C TYR A 14 31.96 20.45 27.54
N SER A 15 33.13 20.57 28.17
CA SER A 15 33.61 19.59 29.16
C SER A 15 32.85 19.63 30.50
N VAL A 16 31.92 20.56 30.71
CA VAL A 16 31.25 20.77 32.00
C VAL A 16 29.98 19.95 32.16
N ASN A 17 29.45 19.26 31.12
CA ASN A 17 28.11 18.63 31.23
C ASN A 17 27.94 17.28 30.51
N ASP A 18 28.91 16.37 30.64
CA ASP A 18 28.71 14.98 30.17
C ASP A 18 27.44 14.35 30.77
N HIS A 19 27.09 14.67 32.00
CA HIS A 19 25.86 14.25 32.64
C HIS A 19 24.60 14.84 32.02
N LEU A 20 24.64 16.10 31.55
CA LEU A 20 23.51 16.71 30.85
C LEU A 20 23.31 16.11 29.47
N ILE A 21 24.38 15.81 28.74
CA ILE A 21 24.31 15.15 27.44
C ILE A 21 23.69 13.75 27.58
N ILE A 22 24.16 12.96 28.54
CA ILE A 22 23.63 11.65 28.84
C ILE A 22 22.16 11.73 29.24
N PHE A 23 21.78 12.71 30.05
CA PHE A 23 20.40 12.94 30.46
C PHE A 23 19.47 13.28 29.26
N PHE A 24 19.90 14.20 28.36
CA PHE A 24 19.13 14.53 27.16
C PHE A 24 19.05 13.34 26.20
N CYS A 25 20.13 12.58 26.01
CA CYS A 25 20.10 11.35 25.22
C CYS A 25 19.13 10.33 25.80
N GLY A 26 19.09 10.18 27.14
CA GLY A 26 18.13 9.30 27.82
C GLY A 26 16.67 9.72 27.61
N ILE A 27 16.38 11.03 27.74
CA ILE A 27 15.04 11.57 27.44
C ILE A 27 14.67 11.33 25.99
N PHE A 28 15.57 11.63 25.05
CA PHE A 28 15.32 11.42 23.63
C PHE A 28 15.04 9.95 23.30
N PHE A 29 15.84 9.04 23.87
CA PHE A 29 15.62 7.60 23.74
C PHE A 29 14.25 7.19 24.26
N LEU A 30 13.84 7.70 25.42
CA LEU A 30 12.56 7.39 26.05
C LEU A 30 11.38 7.89 25.19
N ILE A 31 11.48 9.12 24.66
CA ILE A 31 10.49 9.68 23.74
C ILE A 31 10.37 8.82 22.47
N PHE A 32 11.52 8.38 21.92
CA PHE A 32 11.55 7.53 20.75
C PHE A 32 10.92 6.17 21.00
N LEU A 33 11.15 5.60 22.19
CA LEU A 33 10.58 4.33 22.63
C LEU A 33 9.05 4.43 22.76
N VAL A 34 8.57 5.48 23.45
CA VAL A 34 7.12 5.75 23.58
C VAL A 34 6.48 5.93 22.21
N LYS A 35 7.10 6.70 21.30
CA LYS A 35 6.64 6.87 19.93
C LYS A 35 6.46 5.51 19.22
N ASN A 36 7.46 4.62 19.29
CA ASN A 36 7.39 3.34 18.61
C ASN A 36 6.31 2.41 19.19
N ILE A 37 6.11 2.46 20.51
CA ILE A 37 5.02 1.73 21.18
C ILE A 37 3.65 2.26 20.67
N LEU A 38 3.48 3.57 20.59
CA LEU A 38 2.23 4.17 20.08
C LEU A 38 1.98 3.78 18.62
N ILE A 39 3.00 3.79 17.77
CA ILE A 39 2.90 3.34 16.37
C ILE A 39 2.48 1.86 16.31
N PHE A 40 3.04 1.01 17.15
CA PHE A 40 2.65 -0.41 17.21
C PHE A 40 1.17 -0.58 17.56
N PHE A 41 0.68 0.12 18.58
CA PHE A 41 -0.74 0.06 18.96
C PHE A 41 -1.65 0.61 17.85
N THR A 42 -1.27 1.72 17.24
CA THR A 42 -2.03 2.31 16.13
C THR A 42 -2.12 1.35 14.94
N ASN A 43 -1.01 0.74 14.54
CA ASN A 43 -1.00 -0.25 13.47
C ASN A 43 -1.87 -1.47 13.80
N LYS A 44 -1.85 -1.94 15.05
CA LYS A 44 -2.73 -3.03 15.51
C LYS A 44 -4.22 -2.66 15.35
N LEU A 45 -4.61 -1.44 15.70
CA LEU A 45 -5.99 -0.97 15.54
C LEU A 45 -6.37 -0.87 14.05
N ILE A 46 -5.49 -0.35 13.21
CA ILE A 46 -5.68 -0.27 11.76
C ILE A 46 -5.88 -1.66 11.16
N TYR A 47 -5.01 -2.62 11.49
CA TYR A 47 -5.15 -4.00 10.99
C TYR A 47 -6.42 -4.68 11.48
N ASN A 48 -6.79 -4.50 12.74
CA ASN A 48 -8.05 -5.04 13.27
C ASN A 48 -9.25 -4.48 12.50
N PHE A 49 -9.27 -3.18 12.21
CA PHE A 49 -10.32 -2.56 11.42
C PHE A 49 -10.37 -3.12 10.00
N ILE A 50 -9.21 -3.20 9.30
CA ILE A 50 -9.14 -3.69 7.92
C ILE A 50 -9.61 -5.15 7.83
N PHE A 51 -9.16 -6.01 8.74
CA PHE A 51 -9.56 -7.42 8.71
C PHE A 51 -11.02 -7.61 9.07
N SER A 52 -11.56 -6.83 10.01
CA SER A 52 -12.99 -6.85 10.32
C SER A 52 -13.84 -6.33 9.17
N PHE A 53 -13.43 -5.24 8.51
CA PHE A 53 -14.08 -4.72 7.31
C PHE A 53 -14.10 -5.76 6.19
N ARG A 54 -12.96 -6.40 5.91
CA ARG A 54 -12.84 -7.46 4.91
C ARG A 54 -13.78 -8.63 5.20
N SER A 55 -13.81 -9.09 6.45
CA SER A 55 -14.66 -10.21 6.86
C SER A 55 -16.14 -9.89 6.69
N ARG A 56 -16.58 -8.70 7.08
CA ARG A 56 -17.96 -8.25 6.88
C ARG A 56 -18.31 -8.16 5.40
N LEU A 57 -17.45 -7.52 4.61
CA LEU A 57 -17.69 -7.38 3.18
C LEU A 57 -17.78 -8.74 2.47
N PHE A 58 -16.91 -9.67 2.87
CA PHE A 58 -16.95 -11.05 2.34
C PHE A 58 -18.26 -11.75 2.69
N SER A 59 -18.70 -11.65 3.95
CA SER A 59 -19.98 -12.22 4.42
C SER A 59 -21.16 -11.61 3.67
N ASP A 60 -21.22 -10.28 3.56
CA ASP A 60 -22.32 -9.58 2.88
C ASP A 60 -22.40 -9.93 1.37
N LEU A 61 -21.23 -10.05 0.72
CA LEU A 61 -21.18 -10.47 -0.68
C LEU A 61 -21.63 -11.93 -0.85
N MET A 62 -21.17 -12.80 0.04
CA MET A 62 -21.56 -14.21 -0.01
C MET A 62 -23.07 -14.41 0.23
N ASP A 63 -23.62 -13.66 1.20
CA ASP A 63 -25.07 -13.67 1.45
C ASP A 63 -25.85 -13.24 0.20
N LYS A 64 -25.45 -12.10 -0.41
CA LYS A 64 -26.08 -11.63 -1.64
C LYS A 64 -25.97 -12.61 -2.80
N ILE A 65 -24.85 -13.31 -2.93
CA ILE A 65 -24.63 -14.30 -3.98
C ILE A 65 -25.51 -15.54 -3.75
N LEU A 66 -25.60 -16.03 -2.52
CA LEU A 66 -26.40 -17.21 -2.19
C LEU A 66 -27.92 -17.00 -2.41
N HIS A 67 -28.37 -15.74 -2.35
CA HIS A 67 -29.76 -15.37 -2.65
C HIS A 67 -30.03 -15.12 -4.15
N GLN A 68 -29.02 -15.32 -5.04
CA GLN A 68 -29.23 -15.18 -6.49
C GLN A 68 -29.91 -16.46 -7.08
N GLU A 69 -30.61 -16.25 -8.19
CA GLU A 69 -31.17 -17.34 -8.97
C GLU A 69 -30.08 -18.24 -9.58
N TYR A 70 -30.37 -19.51 -9.79
CA TYR A 70 -29.43 -20.47 -10.39
C TYR A 70 -28.87 -19.99 -11.73
N LEU A 71 -29.70 -19.31 -12.52
CA LEU A 71 -29.28 -18.76 -13.82
C LEU A 71 -28.12 -17.73 -13.71
N PHE A 72 -28.02 -17.01 -12.59
CA PHE A 72 -26.88 -16.12 -12.30
C PHE A 72 -25.55 -16.88 -12.25
N PHE A 73 -25.54 -18.04 -11.58
CA PHE A 73 -24.33 -18.88 -11.46
C PHE A 73 -23.90 -19.45 -12.80
N VAL A 74 -24.85 -19.88 -13.63
CA VAL A 74 -24.58 -20.38 -14.97
C VAL A 74 -24.01 -19.27 -15.88
N LYS A 75 -24.59 -18.06 -15.85
CA LYS A 75 -24.16 -16.94 -16.67
C LYS A 75 -22.83 -16.33 -16.24
N LYS A 76 -22.59 -16.22 -14.94
CA LYS A 76 -21.38 -15.59 -14.39
C LYS A 76 -20.17 -16.52 -14.36
N GLY A 77 -20.41 -17.81 -14.18
CA GLY A 77 -19.37 -18.81 -13.98
C GLY A 77 -18.76 -18.78 -12.57
N ILE A 78 -18.36 -19.94 -12.09
CA ILE A 78 -17.83 -20.15 -10.73
C ILE A 78 -16.55 -19.35 -10.52
N SER A 79 -15.67 -19.32 -11.52
CA SER A 79 -14.38 -18.62 -11.48
C SER A 79 -14.53 -17.12 -11.23
N LYS A 80 -15.51 -16.50 -11.89
CA LYS A 80 -15.76 -15.07 -11.75
C LYS A 80 -16.34 -14.73 -10.38
N ILE A 81 -17.24 -15.57 -9.89
CA ILE A 81 -17.80 -15.42 -8.54
C ILE A 81 -16.70 -15.55 -7.50
N PHE A 82 -15.84 -16.57 -7.61
CA PHE A 82 -14.71 -16.76 -6.72
C PHE A 82 -13.73 -15.58 -6.77
N ASN A 83 -13.40 -15.09 -7.96
CA ASN A 83 -12.51 -13.95 -8.12
C ASN A 83 -13.08 -12.69 -7.43
N ILE A 84 -14.36 -12.38 -7.65
CA ILE A 84 -15.01 -11.21 -7.06
C ILE A 84 -15.06 -11.34 -5.53
N THR A 85 -15.50 -12.48 -5.02
CA THR A 85 -15.69 -12.64 -3.58
C THR A 85 -14.39 -12.75 -2.81
N PHE A 86 -13.39 -13.42 -3.34
CA PHE A 86 -12.15 -13.67 -2.60
C PHE A 86 -11.01 -12.72 -3.00
N ASN A 87 -10.67 -12.65 -4.30
CA ASN A 87 -9.53 -11.86 -4.74
C ASN A 87 -9.81 -10.36 -4.67
N GLU A 88 -10.94 -9.90 -5.24
CA GLU A 88 -11.22 -8.47 -5.30
C GLU A 88 -11.47 -7.88 -3.91
N VAL A 89 -12.09 -8.60 -3.00
CA VAL A 89 -12.25 -8.17 -1.59
C VAL A 89 -10.91 -8.05 -0.88
N ASN A 90 -9.98 -8.99 -1.10
CA ASN A 90 -8.65 -8.91 -0.54
C ASN A 90 -7.85 -7.71 -1.10
N ILE A 91 -7.92 -7.50 -2.42
CA ILE A 91 -7.27 -6.37 -3.11
C ILE A 91 -7.84 -5.05 -2.61
N LEU A 92 -9.16 -4.91 -2.54
CA LEU A 92 -9.83 -3.72 -2.02
C LEU A 92 -9.38 -3.40 -0.60
N SER A 93 -9.36 -4.40 0.28
CA SER A 93 -9.00 -4.21 1.68
C SER A 93 -7.54 -3.79 1.86
N ARG A 94 -6.61 -4.41 1.12
CA ARG A 94 -5.16 -4.15 1.25
C ARG A 94 -4.69 -2.95 0.46
N ASN A 95 -5.19 -2.77 -0.77
CA ASN A 95 -4.63 -1.78 -1.69
C ASN A 95 -5.46 -0.49 -1.78
N VAL A 96 -6.66 -0.47 -1.18
CA VAL A 96 -7.50 0.74 -1.15
C VAL A 96 -7.77 1.14 0.29
N VAL A 97 -8.38 0.28 1.10
CA VAL A 97 -8.80 0.66 2.46
C VAL A 97 -7.60 0.95 3.35
N HIS A 98 -6.57 0.10 3.35
CA HIS A 98 -5.36 0.32 4.14
C HIS A 98 -4.65 1.64 3.78
N PRO A 99 -4.29 1.93 2.52
CA PRO A 99 -3.64 3.18 2.18
C PRO A 99 -4.51 4.42 2.44
N LEU A 100 -5.84 4.33 2.32
CA LEU A 100 -6.73 5.42 2.66
C LEU A 100 -6.67 5.77 4.15
N ILE A 101 -6.68 4.77 5.03
CA ILE A 101 -6.56 5.01 6.47
C ILE A 101 -5.22 5.66 6.82
N VAL A 102 -4.11 5.15 6.21
CA VAL A 102 -2.79 5.75 6.40
C VAL A 102 -2.77 7.19 5.90
N LEU A 103 -3.33 7.46 4.72
CA LEU A 103 -3.42 8.81 4.16
C LEU A 103 -4.17 9.77 5.10
N PHE A 104 -5.31 9.35 5.67
CA PHE A 104 -6.01 10.16 6.65
C PHE A 104 -5.15 10.44 7.89
N SER A 105 -4.42 9.44 8.38
CA SER A 105 -3.50 9.61 9.51
C SER A 105 -2.41 10.64 9.21
N GLU A 106 -1.79 10.56 8.02
CA GLU A 106 -0.74 11.50 7.59
C GLU A 106 -1.28 12.93 7.37
N LEU A 107 -2.52 13.06 6.87
CA LEU A 107 -3.16 14.37 6.75
C LEU A 107 -3.33 15.06 8.10
N PHE A 108 -3.69 14.34 9.16
CA PHE A 108 -3.76 14.92 10.50
C PHE A 108 -2.42 15.42 11.00
N VAL A 109 -1.36 14.66 10.74
CA VAL A 109 0.02 15.08 11.07
C VAL A 109 0.42 16.31 10.28
N ALA A 110 0.16 16.34 8.97
CA ALA A 110 0.44 17.49 8.12
C ALA A 110 -0.29 18.75 8.57
N ILE A 111 -1.58 18.64 8.91
CA ILE A 111 -2.37 19.76 9.46
C ILE A 111 -1.74 20.26 10.77
N GLY A 112 -1.31 19.37 11.66
CA GLY A 112 -0.62 19.70 12.90
C GLY A 112 0.67 20.50 12.67
N ILE A 113 1.49 20.07 11.69
CA ILE A 113 2.72 20.78 11.31
C ILE A 113 2.43 22.15 10.74
N ILE A 114 1.45 22.27 9.84
CA ILE A 114 1.03 23.56 9.26
C ILE A 114 0.55 24.52 10.39
N PHE A 115 -0.21 24.02 11.33
CA PHE A 115 -0.69 24.79 12.48
C PHE A 115 0.46 25.31 13.35
N LEU A 116 1.47 24.47 13.62
CA LEU A 116 2.68 24.87 14.34
C LEU A 116 3.45 25.95 13.59
N VAL A 117 3.63 25.81 12.27
CA VAL A 117 4.31 26.82 11.44
C VAL A 117 3.58 28.17 11.47
N ILE A 118 2.26 28.16 11.45
CA ILE A 118 1.45 29.41 11.56
C ILE A 118 1.65 30.07 12.92
N ILE A 119 1.66 29.30 14.02
CA ILE A 119 1.87 29.85 15.38
C ILE A 119 3.27 30.44 15.55
N THR A 120 4.29 29.80 14.99
CA THR A 120 5.68 30.29 15.08
C THR A 120 5.92 31.56 14.26
N GLY A 121 4.94 31.99 13.44
CA GLY A 121 4.98 33.27 12.72
C GLY A 121 6.00 33.35 11.57
N ASN A 122 6.57 32.25 11.17
CA ASN A 122 7.59 32.21 10.13
C ASN A 122 6.93 32.16 8.73
N GLN A 123 6.53 33.33 8.22
CA GLN A 123 5.80 33.46 6.95
C GLN A 123 6.56 32.90 5.74
N ASP A 124 7.90 32.96 5.76
CA ASP A 124 8.76 32.41 4.70
C ASP A 124 8.64 30.89 4.58
N SER A 125 8.38 30.21 5.68
CA SER A 125 8.16 28.75 5.67
C SER A 125 6.87 28.33 4.98
N LEU A 126 5.84 29.16 4.99
CA LEU A 126 4.57 28.92 4.28
C LEU A 126 4.74 28.97 2.76
N LEU A 127 5.65 29.84 2.27
CA LEU A 127 5.97 29.95 0.86
C LEU A 127 6.60 28.66 0.30
N LEU A 128 7.30 27.88 1.13
CA LEU A 128 7.91 26.61 0.72
C LEU A 128 6.89 25.46 0.61
N ILE A 129 5.76 25.54 1.30
CA ILE A 129 4.73 24.49 1.27
C ILE A 129 3.96 24.50 -0.07
N PHE A 130 3.76 25.68 -0.65
CA PHE A 130 2.95 25.83 -1.87
C PHE A 130 3.53 25.08 -3.09
N PRO A 131 4.84 25.20 -3.45
CA PRO A 131 5.40 24.44 -4.57
C PRO A 131 5.36 22.92 -4.34
N VAL A 132 5.50 22.45 -3.11
CA VAL A 132 5.40 21.01 -2.79
C VAL A 132 4.00 20.50 -3.05
N LEU A 133 2.97 21.18 -2.56
CA LEU A 133 1.57 20.80 -2.79
C LEU A 133 1.20 20.86 -4.29
N PHE A 134 1.69 21.86 -5.01
CA PHE A 134 1.46 21.98 -6.45
C PHE A 134 2.11 20.83 -7.23
N PHE A 135 3.33 20.44 -6.85
CA PHE A 135 4.03 19.32 -7.46
C PHE A 135 3.31 17.99 -7.20
N VAL A 136 2.88 17.73 -5.97
CA VAL A 136 2.08 16.55 -5.61
C VAL A 136 0.78 16.50 -6.41
N PHE A 137 0.07 17.62 -6.57
CA PHE A 137 -1.15 17.70 -7.37
C PHE A 137 -0.91 17.33 -8.86
N LEU A 138 0.17 17.81 -9.45
CA LEU A 138 0.54 17.47 -10.84
C LEU A 138 0.86 15.99 -10.98
N LEU A 139 1.59 15.41 -10.05
CA LEU A 139 1.90 13.97 -10.04
C LEU A 139 0.63 13.13 -9.97
N LEU A 140 -0.29 13.44 -9.07
CA LEU A 140 -1.55 12.71 -8.92
C LEU A 140 -2.39 12.77 -10.21
N LYS A 141 -2.45 13.92 -10.88
CA LYS A 141 -3.18 14.08 -12.14
C LYS A 141 -2.58 13.22 -13.26
N TYR A 142 -1.26 13.15 -13.35
CA TYR A 142 -0.55 12.36 -14.37
C TYR A 142 -0.75 10.85 -14.17
N ILE A 143 -0.65 10.39 -12.93
CA ILE A 143 -0.69 8.96 -12.58
C ILE A 143 -2.10 8.38 -12.69
N ASN A 144 -3.15 9.16 -12.37
CA ASN A 144 -4.53 8.69 -12.30
C ASN A 144 -5.04 8.07 -13.61
N ARG A 145 -4.63 8.62 -14.78
CA ARG A 145 -5.02 8.09 -16.10
C ARG A 145 -4.43 6.70 -16.37
N SER A 146 -3.19 6.50 -15.97
CA SER A 146 -2.48 5.22 -16.18
C SER A 146 -3.00 4.13 -15.25
N ILE A 147 -3.25 4.44 -13.99
CA ILE A 147 -3.77 3.49 -12.99
C ILE A 147 -5.11 2.89 -13.43
N LYS A 148 -6.03 3.72 -13.94
CA LYS A 148 -7.35 3.24 -14.36
C LYS A 148 -7.26 2.22 -15.52
N LYS A 149 -6.39 2.48 -16.50
CA LYS A 149 -6.16 1.57 -17.62
C LYS A 149 -5.59 0.23 -17.18
N TRP A 150 -4.55 0.26 -16.34
CA TRP A 150 -3.88 -0.95 -15.87
C TRP A 150 -4.73 -1.75 -14.88
N GLY A 151 -5.57 -1.07 -14.07
CA GLY A 151 -6.50 -1.73 -13.16
C GLY A 151 -7.50 -2.63 -13.89
N ASN A 152 -8.09 -2.17 -15.00
CA ASN A 152 -9.03 -2.99 -15.78
C ASN A 152 -8.34 -4.20 -16.42
N ILE A 153 -7.14 -4.02 -16.97
CA ILE A 153 -6.35 -5.11 -17.58
C ILE A 153 -6.00 -6.16 -16.51
N ARG A 154 -5.64 -5.72 -15.30
CA ARG A 154 -5.32 -6.61 -14.18
C ARG A 154 -6.51 -7.47 -13.75
N ILE A 155 -7.73 -6.90 -13.66
CA ILE A 155 -8.94 -7.65 -13.29
C ILE A 155 -9.19 -8.75 -14.31
N GLU A 156 -9.12 -8.44 -15.61
CA GLU A 156 -9.29 -9.41 -16.70
C GLU A 156 -8.23 -10.52 -16.66
N SER A 157 -6.98 -10.16 -16.41
CA SER A 157 -5.88 -11.12 -16.35
C SER A 157 -5.99 -12.03 -15.12
N ASN A 158 -6.39 -11.51 -13.96
CA ASN A 158 -6.67 -12.31 -12.77
C ASN A 158 -7.83 -13.30 -13.01
N GLU A 159 -8.90 -12.87 -13.70
CA GLU A 159 -9.99 -13.77 -14.07
C GLU A 159 -9.51 -14.92 -14.96
N LYS A 160 -8.64 -14.65 -15.95
CA LYS A 160 -8.03 -15.67 -16.80
C LYS A 160 -7.20 -16.68 -16.01
N ILE A 161 -6.40 -16.25 -15.04
CA ILE A 161 -5.60 -17.16 -14.21
C ILE A 161 -6.49 -18.02 -13.30
N VAL A 162 -7.49 -17.43 -12.66
CA VAL A 162 -8.43 -18.20 -11.84
C VAL A 162 -9.14 -19.26 -12.70
N ASN A 163 -9.59 -18.90 -13.90
CA ASN A 163 -10.18 -19.85 -14.84
C ASN A 163 -9.21 -20.97 -15.23
N SER A 164 -7.96 -20.61 -15.56
CA SER A 164 -6.91 -21.58 -15.91
C SER A 164 -6.65 -22.55 -14.76
N ASN A 165 -6.49 -22.03 -13.52
CA ASN A 165 -6.30 -22.87 -12.34
C ASN A 165 -7.46 -23.83 -12.10
N LEU A 166 -8.71 -23.36 -12.20
CA LEU A 166 -9.86 -24.21 -12.00
C LEU A 166 -9.96 -25.29 -13.08
N ASN A 167 -9.69 -24.94 -14.34
CA ASN A 167 -9.67 -25.90 -15.45
C ASN A 167 -8.60 -26.98 -15.24
N LEU A 168 -7.40 -26.61 -14.73
CA LEU A 168 -6.35 -27.56 -14.39
C LEU A 168 -6.79 -28.54 -13.29
N VAL A 169 -7.40 -28.00 -12.23
CA VAL A 169 -7.85 -28.83 -11.09
C VAL A 169 -9.00 -29.75 -11.49
N TYR A 170 -9.99 -29.23 -12.23
CA TYR A 170 -11.12 -30.05 -12.70
C TYR A 170 -10.71 -31.05 -13.76
N GLY A 171 -9.77 -30.69 -14.66
CA GLY A 171 -9.27 -31.56 -15.73
C GLY A 171 -8.07 -32.43 -15.35
N ILE A 172 -7.70 -32.49 -14.06
CA ILE A 172 -6.48 -33.20 -13.63
C ILE A 172 -6.45 -34.67 -14.03
N LYS A 173 -7.61 -35.33 -13.99
CA LYS A 173 -7.75 -36.74 -14.38
C LYS A 173 -7.41 -36.93 -15.85
N GLU A 174 -7.95 -36.11 -16.72
CA GLU A 174 -7.71 -36.14 -18.17
C GLU A 174 -6.25 -35.80 -18.50
N ILE A 175 -5.70 -34.79 -17.84
CA ILE A 175 -4.30 -34.37 -18.03
C ILE A 175 -3.36 -35.53 -17.70
N LEU A 176 -3.61 -36.24 -16.59
CA LEU A 176 -2.81 -37.39 -16.17
C LEU A 176 -3.00 -38.58 -17.12
N LEU A 177 -4.24 -38.89 -17.52
CA LEU A 177 -4.54 -40.01 -18.42
C LEU A 177 -3.91 -39.85 -19.81
N TYR A 178 -3.92 -38.62 -20.35
CA TYR A 178 -3.35 -38.33 -21.66
C TYR A 178 -1.88 -37.94 -21.63
N GLY A 179 -1.24 -37.87 -20.46
CA GLY A 179 0.16 -37.50 -20.33
C GLY A 179 0.48 -36.06 -20.75
N LYS A 180 -0.52 -35.17 -20.76
CA LYS A 180 -0.41 -33.78 -21.26
C LYS A 180 0.08 -32.77 -20.23
N ILE A 181 0.82 -33.20 -19.20
CA ILE A 181 1.28 -32.36 -18.10
C ILE A 181 2.14 -31.21 -18.62
N LYS A 182 3.10 -31.48 -19.51
CA LYS A 182 4.05 -30.48 -20.01
C LYS A 182 3.35 -29.41 -20.86
N ASP A 183 2.52 -29.83 -21.83
CA ASP A 183 1.80 -28.91 -22.70
C ASP A 183 0.87 -27.99 -21.88
N THR A 184 0.21 -28.55 -20.88
CA THR A 184 -0.69 -27.82 -19.99
C THR A 184 0.07 -26.83 -19.09
N LEU A 185 1.24 -27.21 -18.59
CA LEU A 185 2.10 -26.34 -17.79
C LEU A 185 2.64 -25.18 -18.63
N ASP A 186 3.06 -25.43 -19.87
CA ASP A 186 3.56 -24.40 -20.78
C ASP A 186 2.47 -23.37 -21.10
N GLN A 187 1.23 -23.82 -21.33
CA GLN A 187 0.09 -22.94 -21.52
C GLN A 187 -0.22 -22.11 -20.27
N PHE A 188 -0.14 -22.71 -19.09
CA PHE A 188 -0.34 -22.02 -17.83
C PHE A 188 0.76 -20.96 -17.59
N ASN A 189 2.01 -21.30 -17.83
CA ASN A 189 3.15 -20.39 -17.68
C ASN A 189 3.04 -19.18 -18.63
N SER A 190 2.56 -19.37 -19.86
CA SER A 190 2.32 -18.25 -20.79
C SER A 190 1.25 -17.28 -20.27
N THR A 191 0.23 -17.80 -19.58
CA THR A 191 -0.80 -16.97 -18.94
C THR A 191 -0.25 -16.23 -17.72
N LEU A 192 0.61 -16.89 -16.93
CA LEU A 192 1.28 -16.27 -15.77
C LEU A 192 2.23 -15.14 -16.19
N SER A 193 3.06 -15.34 -17.21
CA SER A 193 4.01 -14.32 -17.66
C SER A 193 3.31 -13.04 -18.12
N SER A 194 2.15 -13.15 -18.76
CA SER A 194 1.35 -12.00 -19.15
C SER A 194 0.82 -11.19 -17.97
N LEU A 195 0.49 -11.84 -16.86
CA LEU A 195 0.07 -11.18 -15.63
C LEU A 195 1.25 -10.58 -14.87
N GLU A 196 2.38 -11.28 -14.82
CA GLU A 196 3.61 -10.80 -14.20
C GLU A 196 4.05 -9.46 -14.80
N ASP A 197 4.05 -9.33 -16.13
CA ASP A 197 4.34 -8.07 -16.83
C ASP A 197 3.42 -6.93 -16.42
N ILE A 198 2.13 -7.24 -16.23
CA ILE A 198 1.13 -6.24 -15.81
C ILE A 198 1.36 -5.83 -14.35
N ASP A 199 1.61 -6.78 -13.46
CA ASP A 199 1.85 -6.51 -12.05
C ASP A 199 3.16 -5.75 -11.82
N ILE A 200 4.22 -6.06 -12.58
CA ILE A 200 5.49 -5.30 -12.56
C ILE A 200 5.22 -3.84 -12.96
N LYS A 201 4.54 -3.61 -14.09
CA LYS A 201 4.22 -2.25 -14.55
C LYS A 201 3.36 -1.48 -13.55
N ASN A 202 2.35 -2.13 -12.99
CA ASN A 202 1.47 -1.52 -11.99
C ASN A 202 2.23 -1.18 -10.71
N SER A 203 3.05 -2.09 -10.19
CA SER A 203 3.85 -1.89 -8.99
C SER A 203 4.90 -0.79 -9.18
N THR A 204 5.56 -0.75 -10.33
CA THR A 204 6.53 0.29 -10.66
C THR A 204 5.88 1.68 -10.68
N ILE A 205 4.71 1.82 -11.35
CA ILE A 205 4.01 3.11 -11.42
C ILE A 205 3.54 3.57 -10.03
N THR A 206 3.08 2.66 -9.18
CA THR A 206 2.61 3.00 -7.83
C THR A 206 3.76 3.36 -6.87
N THR A 207 4.99 2.96 -7.17
CA THR A 207 6.18 3.28 -6.36
C THR A 207 6.78 4.66 -6.71
N ILE A 208 6.57 5.16 -7.94
CA ILE A 208 7.11 6.45 -8.40
C ILE A 208 6.81 7.62 -7.45
N PRO A 209 5.57 7.83 -6.96
CA PRO A 209 5.28 8.94 -6.04
C PRO A 209 6.06 8.85 -4.75
N LYS A 210 6.26 7.64 -4.22
CA LYS A 210 7.03 7.43 -2.99
C LYS A 210 8.49 7.84 -3.16
N ILE A 211 9.14 7.38 -4.23
CA ILE A 211 10.55 7.72 -4.54
C ILE A 211 10.75 9.23 -4.76
N LEU A 212 9.77 9.90 -5.36
CA LEU A 212 9.86 11.34 -5.62
C LEU A 212 9.61 12.21 -4.38
N LEU A 213 8.97 11.66 -3.35
CA LEU A 213 8.69 12.36 -2.09
C LEU A 213 9.76 12.11 -1.02
N GLU A 214 10.54 11.04 -1.13
CA GLU A 214 11.71 10.75 -0.31
C GLU A 214 12.95 11.54 -0.82
#